data_78cfd2e94cead28b23e595e234914a67
#
_entry.id   78cfd2e94cead28b23e595e234914a67
#
_cell.length_a   1.000
_cell.length_b   1.000
_cell.length_c   1.000
_cell.angle_alpha   90.00
_cell.angle_beta   90.00
_cell.angle_gamma   90.00
#
_symmetry.space_group_name_H-M   'P 1'
#
loop_
_entity.id
_entity.type
_entity.pdbx_description
1 polymer ?
#
loop_
_entity_poly.entity_id
_entity_poly.type
_entity_poly.pdbx_seq_one_letter_code
_entity_poly.pdbx_strand_id
1 'polypeptide(L)'
;MQLKTGLIALVTFVASLGTGCATVRPCSTTLPTASRSGGTVMTPYRVQGANNTCLQAFEWKEERTPARGAVVVIHGVRDHASRYSALAEALTKKGLAVYAQDHRGHGYSGGDRQRVDSMGELVSDVNLAVEEAKKRNPGVPLFLYGHSMGGLVATHYALEHGEQLRGVVLSGAALKLQPSVTGGQKTAVRIFGAILPGLPAQPIDDSEFVREPAAQKELAEDPLIDHANLPARTASAVLKAIENLETRMEEVKVPLLILHGQSDKATNVEGSKELAARAGSSDKTLRLYEGVYHDLMHEPERDAIISDVTSWMTARLGEK
;
A
#
# COMPACT_ATOMS: atom_id res chain seq x y z
N MET A 1 6.85 33.23 50.24
CA MET A 1 5.69 32.39 49.89
C MET A 1 4.84 33.18 48.89
N GLN A 2 5.15 33.02 47.57
CA GLN A 2 4.44 33.74 46.52
C GLN A 2 3.72 32.70 45.67
N LEU A 3 2.40 32.78 45.64
CA LEU A 3 1.52 32.02 44.76
C LEU A 3 1.66 32.58 43.32
N LYS A 4 2.05 31.74 42.37
CA LYS A 4 1.94 32.03 40.96
C LYS A 4 0.56 31.54 40.48
N THR A 5 -0.35 32.47 40.21
CA THR A 5 -1.61 32.26 39.53
C THR A 5 -1.34 32.02 38.04
N GLY A 6 -1.58 30.79 37.59
CA GLY A 6 -1.56 30.41 36.17
C GLY A 6 -2.87 30.85 35.49
N LEU A 7 -2.73 31.73 34.53
CA LEU A 7 -3.82 32.21 33.66
C LEU A 7 -4.13 31.12 32.60
N ILE A 8 -5.29 30.46 32.74
CA ILE A 8 -5.83 29.56 31.71
C ILE A 8 -6.46 30.47 30.60
N ALA A 9 -5.79 30.56 29.47
CA ALA A 9 -6.34 31.21 28.29
C ALA A 9 -7.38 30.30 27.63
N LEU A 10 -8.65 30.66 27.79
CA LEU A 10 -9.78 30.02 27.10
C LEU A 10 -9.76 30.50 25.63
N VAL A 11 -9.25 29.71 24.73
CA VAL A 11 -9.33 29.96 23.27
C VAL A 11 -10.73 29.58 22.82
N THR A 12 -11.58 30.58 22.63
CA THR A 12 -12.91 30.43 22.01
C THR A 12 -12.72 30.22 20.50
N PHE A 13 -12.86 28.99 20.06
CA PHE A 13 -12.88 28.65 18.63
C PHE A 13 -14.31 28.87 18.11
N VAL A 14 -14.53 29.96 17.38
CA VAL A 14 -15.77 30.14 16.62
C VAL A 14 -15.69 29.23 15.40
N ALA A 15 -16.34 28.08 15.48
CA ALA A 15 -16.55 27.21 14.32
C ALA A 15 -17.59 27.86 13.40
N SER A 16 -17.18 28.48 12.32
CA SER A 16 -18.07 28.79 11.20
C SER A 16 -18.49 27.46 10.54
N LEU A 17 -19.73 27.03 10.79
CA LEU A 17 -20.38 25.94 10.08
C LEU A 17 -20.65 26.37 8.64
N GLY A 18 -19.63 26.33 7.81
CA GLY A 18 -19.78 26.35 6.37
C GLY A 18 -20.28 24.98 5.92
N THR A 19 -21.53 24.87 5.50
CA THR A 19 -22.07 23.74 4.74
C THR A 19 -21.45 23.74 3.34
N GLY A 20 -20.14 23.54 3.25
CA GLY A 20 -19.48 23.26 2.00
C GLY A 20 -19.72 21.78 1.66
N CYS A 21 -20.43 21.47 0.56
CA CYS A 21 -20.27 20.19 -0.09
C CYS A 21 -18.76 19.97 -0.26
N ALA A 22 -18.20 19.00 0.44
CA ALA A 22 -16.80 18.62 0.24
C ALA A 22 -16.69 18.12 -1.21
N THR A 23 -16.17 18.97 -2.08
CA THR A 23 -15.88 18.58 -3.46
C THR A 23 -14.71 17.59 -3.40
N VAL A 24 -14.97 16.33 -3.69
CA VAL A 24 -13.92 15.30 -3.82
C VAL A 24 -12.89 15.82 -4.83
N ARG A 25 -11.63 15.87 -4.43
CA ARG A 25 -10.54 16.29 -5.31
C ARG A 25 -10.56 15.43 -6.58
N PRO A 26 -10.64 16.02 -7.79
CA PRO A 26 -10.61 15.25 -9.02
C PRO A 26 -9.22 14.60 -9.24
N CYS A 27 -9.14 13.65 -10.15
CA CYS A 27 -7.85 13.20 -10.66
C CYS A 27 -7.01 14.39 -11.15
N SER A 28 -5.69 14.26 -11.03
CA SER A 28 -4.76 15.21 -11.66
C SER A 28 -5.13 15.45 -13.13
N THR A 29 -5.14 16.68 -13.58
CA THR A 29 -5.32 17.02 -15.01
C THR A 29 -4.12 16.60 -15.84
N THR A 30 -2.92 16.54 -15.22
CA THR A 30 -1.72 16.02 -15.86
C THR A 30 -1.80 14.48 -15.87
N LEU A 31 -1.87 13.91 -17.06
CA LEU A 31 -1.81 12.46 -17.24
C LEU A 31 -0.36 12.01 -17.38
N PRO A 32 0.04 10.90 -16.73
CA PRO A 32 1.29 10.25 -17.07
C PRO A 32 1.25 9.82 -18.55
N THR A 33 2.37 9.96 -19.23
CA THR A 33 2.51 9.50 -20.62
C THR A 33 2.80 8.01 -20.67
N ALA A 34 2.24 7.32 -21.66
CA ALA A 34 2.66 5.95 -21.96
C ALA A 34 4.17 5.91 -22.24
N SER A 35 4.84 4.88 -21.74
CA SER A 35 6.29 4.71 -21.92
C SER A 35 6.62 3.31 -22.44
N ARG A 36 7.81 3.16 -23.03
CA ARG A 36 8.34 1.88 -23.49
C ARG A 36 9.77 1.69 -22.98
N SER A 37 10.04 0.51 -22.47
CA SER A 37 11.36 0.12 -21.98
C SER A 37 11.58 -1.37 -22.28
N GLY A 38 12.58 -1.71 -23.09
CA GLY A 38 13.01 -3.09 -23.32
C GLY A 38 11.93 -4.09 -23.76
N GLY A 39 10.91 -3.64 -24.52
CA GLY A 39 9.78 -4.47 -24.97
C GLY A 39 8.53 -4.35 -24.06
N THR A 40 8.69 -3.87 -22.85
CA THR A 40 7.57 -3.56 -21.95
C THR A 40 6.92 -2.23 -22.33
N VAL A 41 5.61 -2.22 -22.43
CA VAL A 41 4.79 -1.01 -22.62
C VAL A 41 4.04 -0.70 -21.33
N MET A 42 4.19 0.52 -20.82
CA MET A 42 3.37 1.05 -19.75
C MET A 42 2.28 1.93 -20.34
N THR A 43 1.03 1.65 -19.99
CA THR A 43 -0.15 2.39 -20.44
C THR A 43 -0.94 2.89 -19.24
N PRO A 44 -1.06 4.21 -19.03
CA PRO A 44 -1.92 4.77 -18.00
C PRO A 44 -3.39 4.69 -18.43
N TYR A 45 -4.28 4.45 -17.46
CA TYR A 45 -5.73 4.50 -17.66
C TYR A 45 -6.42 4.97 -16.37
N ARG A 46 -7.72 5.19 -16.41
CA ARG A 46 -8.50 5.60 -15.25
C ARG A 46 -9.62 4.63 -14.96
N VAL A 47 -9.90 4.47 -13.69
CA VAL A 47 -11.06 3.73 -13.19
C VAL A 47 -11.87 4.60 -12.24
N GLN A 48 -13.16 4.32 -12.14
CA GLN A 48 -14.07 5.03 -11.23
C GLN A 48 -14.23 4.19 -9.97
N GLY A 49 -13.66 4.67 -8.87
CA GLY A 49 -13.82 4.10 -7.54
C GLY A 49 -15.14 4.51 -6.87
N ALA A 50 -15.36 4.00 -5.67
CA ALA A 50 -16.50 4.36 -4.85
C ALA A 50 -16.55 5.88 -4.58
N ASN A 51 -17.76 6.39 -4.29
CA ASN A 51 -18.02 7.82 -4.04
C ASN A 51 -17.56 8.73 -5.19
N ASN A 52 -17.63 8.24 -6.41
CA ASN A 52 -17.23 8.97 -7.61
C ASN A 52 -15.76 9.40 -7.61
N THR A 53 -14.89 8.69 -6.87
CA THR A 53 -13.45 8.98 -6.80
C THR A 53 -12.78 8.48 -8.07
N CYS A 54 -12.13 9.37 -8.81
CA CYS A 54 -11.32 8.99 -9.95
C CYS A 54 -10.01 8.38 -9.47
N LEU A 55 -9.65 7.18 -9.94
CA LEU A 55 -8.39 6.51 -9.64
C LEU A 55 -7.52 6.40 -10.88
N GLN A 56 -6.27 6.83 -10.77
CA GLN A 56 -5.28 6.65 -11.82
C GLN A 56 -4.69 5.24 -11.72
N ALA A 57 -4.64 4.56 -12.83
CA ALA A 57 -4.12 3.20 -12.91
C ALA A 57 -3.13 3.05 -14.08
N PHE A 58 -2.36 1.98 -14.03
CA PHE A 58 -1.30 1.67 -14.98
C PHE A 58 -1.31 0.19 -15.32
N GLU A 59 -1.04 -0.11 -16.58
CA GLU A 59 -0.78 -1.47 -17.07
C GLU A 59 0.63 -1.53 -17.64
N TRP A 60 1.43 -2.51 -17.23
CA TRP A 60 2.69 -2.89 -17.87
C TRP A 60 2.54 -4.27 -18.50
N LYS A 61 2.89 -4.41 -19.74
CA LYS A 61 2.85 -5.71 -20.45
C LYS A 61 3.87 -5.77 -21.58
N GLU A 62 4.23 -6.98 -21.97
CA GLU A 62 4.94 -7.21 -23.21
C GLU A 62 4.04 -6.91 -24.42
N GLU A 63 4.60 -6.23 -25.42
CA GLU A 63 3.82 -5.78 -26.56
C GLU A 63 3.36 -6.92 -27.48
N ARG A 64 4.19 -7.97 -27.59
CA ARG A 64 4.05 -9.02 -28.60
C ARG A 64 3.66 -10.38 -28.06
N THR A 65 3.64 -10.56 -26.76
CA THR A 65 3.44 -11.86 -26.13
C THR A 65 2.24 -11.81 -25.17
N PRO A 66 1.26 -12.70 -25.32
CA PRO A 66 0.18 -12.83 -24.34
C PRO A 66 0.74 -13.12 -22.96
N ALA A 67 0.14 -12.50 -21.94
CA ALA A 67 0.53 -12.73 -20.57
C ALA A 67 0.20 -14.16 -20.11
N ARG A 68 1.09 -14.78 -19.33
CA ARG A 68 0.93 -16.09 -18.69
C ARG A 68 0.34 -16.00 -17.28
N GLY A 69 0.30 -14.80 -16.74
CA GLY A 69 -0.25 -14.45 -15.44
C GLY A 69 -0.43 -12.96 -15.33
N ALA A 70 -1.15 -12.53 -14.32
CA ALA A 70 -1.35 -11.11 -14.01
C ALA A 70 -0.98 -10.83 -12.56
N VAL A 71 -0.48 -9.62 -12.29
CA VAL A 71 -0.12 -9.15 -10.95
C VAL A 71 -0.78 -7.80 -10.72
N VAL A 72 -1.45 -7.64 -9.58
CA VAL A 72 -1.89 -6.32 -9.11
C VAL A 72 -0.95 -5.86 -8.00
N VAL A 73 -0.31 -4.70 -8.22
CA VAL A 73 0.60 -4.06 -7.28
C VAL A 73 -0.16 -3.01 -6.47
N ILE A 74 -0.01 -3.06 -5.16
CA ILE A 74 -0.73 -2.25 -4.17
C ILE A 74 0.33 -1.52 -3.33
N HIS A 75 0.45 -0.21 -3.53
CA HIS A 75 1.45 0.62 -2.88
C HIS A 75 1.08 1.00 -1.42
N GLY A 76 2.02 1.57 -0.67
CA GLY A 76 1.87 2.01 0.71
C GLY A 76 1.33 3.44 0.88
N VAL A 77 1.36 3.97 2.10
CA VAL A 77 1.18 5.42 2.34
C VAL A 77 2.40 6.19 1.82
N ARG A 78 2.22 7.46 1.45
CA ARG A 78 3.30 8.29 0.88
C ARG A 78 4.02 7.61 -0.28
N ASP A 79 3.23 6.99 -1.15
CA ASP A 79 3.73 6.19 -2.25
C ASP A 79 2.77 6.31 -3.44
N HIS A 80 3.15 5.76 -4.59
CA HIS A 80 2.30 5.70 -5.77
C HIS A 80 2.75 4.61 -6.74
N ALA A 81 1.85 4.22 -7.64
CA ALA A 81 2.01 3.07 -8.52
C ALA A 81 3.27 3.11 -9.41
N SER A 82 3.66 4.29 -9.94
CA SER A 82 4.78 4.38 -10.87
C SER A 82 6.15 4.15 -10.23
N ARG A 83 6.29 4.18 -8.90
CA ARG A 83 7.52 3.80 -8.20
C ARG A 83 7.85 2.30 -8.31
N TYR A 84 6.89 1.48 -8.72
CA TYR A 84 7.06 0.04 -8.93
C TYR A 84 7.45 -0.33 -10.36
N SER A 85 7.83 0.62 -11.21
CA SER A 85 8.18 0.39 -12.62
C SER A 85 9.28 -0.66 -12.79
N ALA A 86 10.32 -0.66 -11.95
CA ALA A 86 11.41 -1.65 -12.01
C ALA A 86 10.90 -3.08 -11.73
N LEU A 87 10.04 -3.26 -10.71
CA LEU A 87 9.39 -4.53 -10.43
C LEU A 87 8.46 -4.94 -11.59
N ALA A 88 7.66 -4.00 -12.10
CA ALA A 88 6.74 -4.27 -13.21
C ALA A 88 7.48 -4.71 -14.46
N GLU A 89 8.59 -4.06 -14.84
CA GLU A 89 9.42 -4.47 -15.97
C GLU A 89 10.05 -5.85 -15.76
N ALA A 90 10.50 -6.17 -14.56
CA ALA A 90 11.05 -7.49 -14.26
C ALA A 90 9.98 -8.60 -14.37
N LEU A 91 8.77 -8.34 -13.90
CA LEU A 91 7.64 -9.26 -13.98
C LEU A 91 7.16 -9.44 -15.43
N THR A 92 7.09 -8.37 -16.22
CA THR A 92 6.70 -8.46 -17.63
C THR A 92 7.69 -9.26 -18.45
N LYS A 93 8.99 -9.12 -18.24
CA LYS A 93 10.04 -9.97 -18.84
C LYS A 93 9.88 -11.46 -18.49
N LYS A 94 9.13 -11.79 -17.44
CA LYS A 94 8.78 -13.17 -17.05
C LYS A 94 7.41 -13.61 -17.59
N GLY A 95 6.77 -12.77 -18.39
CA GLY A 95 5.47 -13.06 -19.02
C GLY A 95 4.26 -12.77 -18.12
N LEU A 96 4.39 -11.90 -17.13
CA LEU A 96 3.25 -11.44 -16.34
C LEU A 96 2.83 -10.03 -16.78
N ALA A 97 1.53 -9.80 -16.96
CA ALA A 97 1.00 -8.44 -17.08
C ALA A 97 0.89 -7.83 -15.66
N VAL A 98 1.29 -6.59 -15.50
CA VAL A 98 1.26 -5.90 -14.20
C VAL A 98 0.26 -4.77 -14.23
N TYR A 99 -0.56 -4.69 -13.21
CA TYR A 99 -1.55 -3.66 -12.97
C TYR A 99 -1.24 -2.98 -11.65
N ALA A 100 -1.33 -1.67 -11.60
CA ALA A 100 -1.23 -0.92 -10.37
C ALA A 100 -2.15 0.29 -10.46
N GLN A 101 -2.67 0.73 -9.32
CA GLN A 101 -3.42 1.98 -9.25
C GLN A 101 -2.92 2.82 -8.09
N ASP A 102 -2.93 4.13 -8.27
CA ASP A 102 -2.73 5.05 -7.16
C ASP A 102 -3.95 4.98 -6.25
N HIS A 103 -3.74 4.75 -4.96
CA HIS A 103 -4.81 4.80 -3.98
C HIS A 103 -5.51 6.17 -3.98
N ARG A 104 -6.77 6.19 -3.56
CA ARG A 104 -7.46 7.46 -3.29
C ARG A 104 -6.59 8.38 -2.43
N GLY A 105 -6.51 9.65 -2.79
CA GLY A 105 -5.67 10.63 -2.11
C GLY A 105 -4.16 10.50 -2.32
N HIS A 106 -3.70 9.61 -3.20
CA HIS A 106 -2.28 9.40 -3.51
C HIS A 106 -1.99 9.61 -5.01
N GLY A 107 -0.73 9.84 -5.33
CA GLY A 107 -0.27 9.96 -6.71
C GLY A 107 -1.12 10.90 -7.55
N TYR A 108 -1.55 10.44 -8.71
CA TYR A 108 -2.44 11.16 -9.64
C TYR A 108 -3.94 10.94 -9.34
N SER A 109 -4.30 10.06 -8.39
CA SER A 109 -5.69 9.79 -8.05
C SER A 109 -6.36 10.98 -7.36
N GLY A 110 -7.68 11.03 -7.47
CA GLY A 110 -8.54 11.95 -6.75
C GLY A 110 -8.71 11.57 -5.27
N GLY A 111 -9.50 12.36 -4.55
CA GLY A 111 -9.72 12.22 -3.11
C GLY A 111 -8.81 13.15 -2.28
N ASP A 112 -9.14 13.33 -1.00
CA ASP A 112 -8.35 14.13 -0.07
C ASP A 112 -7.00 13.49 0.18
N ARG A 113 -5.92 14.29 0.24
CA ARG A 113 -4.56 13.76 0.37
C ARG A 113 -4.41 12.86 1.58
N GLN A 114 -3.83 11.67 1.34
CA GLN A 114 -3.57 10.59 2.31
C GLN A 114 -4.81 10.12 3.08
N ARG A 115 -6.03 10.57 2.72
CA ARG A 115 -7.24 10.20 3.46
C ARG A 115 -7.80 8.86 2.99
N VAL A 116 -7.95 7.97 3.94
CA VAL A 116 -8.59 6.67 3.80
C VAL A 116 -9.65 6.54 4.89
N ASP A 117 -10.91 6.39 4.52
CA ASP A 117 -12.01 6.32 5.48
C ASP A 117 -12.18 4.93 6.09
N SER A 118 -11.86 3.89 5.34
CA SER A 118 -11.84 2.51 5.83
C SER A 118 -10.95 1.60 5.00
N MET A 119 -10.53 0.47 5.56
CA MET A 119 -9.82 -0.58 4.83
C MET A 119 -10.68 -1.17 3.71
N GLY A 120 -11.99 -1.32 3.94
CA GLY A 120 -12.94 -1.83 2.94
C GLY A 120 -13.02 -0.98 1.67
N GLU A 121 -12.83 0.35 1.77
CA GLU A 121 -12.73 1.19 0.58
C GLU A 121 -11.49 0.87 -0.26
N LEU A 122 -10.33 0.67 0.37
CA LEU A 122 -9.11 0.30 -0.34
C LEU A 122 -9.21 -1.10 -0.95
N VAL A 123 -9.81 -2.06 -0.25
CA VAL A 123 -10.08 -3.40 -0.78
C VAL A 123 -11.01 -3.32 -1.99
N SER A 124 -12.07 -2.50 -1.93
CA SER A 124 -12.97 -2.28 -3.05
C SER A 124 -12.27 -1.63 -4.26
N ASP A 125 -11.39 -0.65 -4.01
CA ASP A 125 -10.60 -0.01 -5.07
C ASP A 125 -9.61 -1.01 -5.71
N VAL A 126 -8.95 -1.86 -4.91
CA VAL A 126 -8.08 -2.94 -5.41
C VAL A 126 -8.87 -3.94 -6.25
N ASN A 127 -10.11 -4.25 -5.87
CA ASN A 127 -10.96 -5.12 -6.67
C ASN A 127 -11.21 -4.59 -8.08
N LEU A 128 -11.26 -3.27 -8.30
CA LEU A 128 -11.36 -2.70 -9.65
C LEU A 128 -10.13 -3.02 -10.49
N ALA A 129 -8.93 -2.95 -9.92
CA ALA A 129 -7.70 -3.33 -10.63
C ALA A 129 -7.65 -4.84 -10.90
N VAL A 130 -8.13 -5.66 -9.96
CA VAL A 130 -8.24 -7.12 -10.12
C VAL A 130 -9.19 -7.48 -11.25
N GLU A 131 -10.38 -6.89 -11.27
CA GLU A 131 -11.36 -7.15 -12.33
C GLU A 131 -10.87 -6.69 -13.72
N GLU A 132 -10.17 -5.55 -13.78
CA GLU A 132 -9.56 -5.09 -15.03
C GLU A 132 -8.43 -6.03 -15.49
N ALA A 133 -7.60 -6.53 -14.56
CA ALA A 133 -6.57 -7.52 -14.85
C ALA A 133 -7.16 -8.82 -15.41
N LYS A 134 -8.23 -9.34 -14.81
CA LYS A 134 -8.96 -10.53 -15.27
C LYS A 134 -9.60 -10.31 -16.64
N LYS A 135 -10.24 -9.16 -16.84
CA LYS A 135 -10.89 -8.81 -18.10
C LYS A 135 -9.90 -8.77 -19.27
N ARG A 136 -8.71 -8.18 -19.03
CA ARG A 136 -7.67 -8.06 -20.06
C ARG A 136 -6.87 -9.35 -20.26
N ASN A 137 -6.83 -10.23 -19.26
CA ASN A 137 -6.10 -11.50 -19.28
C ASN A 137 -6.98 -12.64 -18.77
N PRO A 138 -8.01 -13.07 -19.55
CA PRO A 138 -8.94 -14.07 -19.07
C PRO A 138 -8.26 -15.44 -18.89
N GLY A 139 -8.55 -16.08 -17.76
CA GLY A 139 -8.10 -17.44 -17.45
C GLY A 139 -6.65 -17.60 -16.99
N VAL A 140 -5.88 -16.51 -16.88
CA VAL A 140 -4.50 -16.60 -16.36
C VAL A 140 -4.46 -16.52 -14.82
N PRO A 141 -3.42 -17.12 -14.19
CA PRO A 141 -3.20 -16.97 -12.76
C PRO A 141 -3.04 -15.53 -12.33
N LEU A 142 -3.68 -15.15 -11.22
CA LEU A 142 -3.64 -13.79 -10.66
C LEU A 142 -2.89 -13.76 -9.34
N PHE A 143 -1.98 -12.80 -9.20
CA PHE A 143 -1.22 -12.52 -7.98
C PHE A 143 -1.47 -11.11 -7.47
N LEU A 144 -1.29 -10.92 -6.16
CA LEU A 144 -1.13 -9.60 -5.56
C LEU A 144 0.30 -9.39 -5.09
N TYR A 145 0.78 -8.17 -5.21
CA TYR A 145 1.96 -7.67 -4.51
C TYR A 145 1.53 -6.46 -3.68
N GLY A 146 1.73 -6.48 -2.37
CA GLY A 146 1.36 -5.37 -1.50
C GLY A 146 2.53 -4.92 -0.63
N HIS A 147 2.80 -3.59 -0.65
CA HIS A 147 3.85 -2.98 0.16
C HIS A 147 3.25 -2.17 1.32
N SER A 148 3.81 -2.28 2.52
CA SER A 148 3.44 -1.46 3.68
C SER A 148 1.93 -1.51 3.97
N MET A 149 1.23 -0.39 3.98
CA MET A 149 -0.25 -0.35 4.04
C MET A 149 -0.89 -1.16 2.91
N GLY A 150 -0.32 -1.14 1.69
CA GLY A 150 -0.78 -1.97 0.58
C GLY A 150 -0.66 -3.47 0.87
N GLY A 151 0.31 -3.89 1.69
CA GLY A 151 0.42 -5.26 2.19
C GLY A 151 -0.71 -5.64 3.14
N LEU A 152 -1.14 -4.71 4.01
CA LEU A 152 -2.32 -4.89 4.85
C LEU A 152 -3.59 -4.99 3.99
N VAL A 153 -3.74 -4.13 2.97
CA VAL A 153 -4.85 -4.19 2.00
C VAL A 153 -4.86 -5.52 1.26
N ALA A 154 -3.71 -5.98 0.74
CA ALA A 154 -3.58 -7.26 0.05
C ALA A 154 -3.97 -8.44 0.94
N THR A 155 -3.63 -8.38 2.23
CA THR A 155 -3.99 -9.41 3.22
C THR A 155 -5.50 -9.42 3.48
N HIS A 156 -6.13 -8.25 3.64
CA HIS A 156 -7.59 -8.15 3.76
C HIS A 156 -8.31 -8.60 2.49
N TYR A 157 -7.79 -8.24 1.31
CA TYR A 157 -8.31 -8.76 0.05
C TYR A 157 -8.24 -10.30 0.01
N ALA A 158 -7.14 -10.88 0.45
CA ALA A 158 -6.98 -12.33 0.50
C ALA A 158 -7.91 -13.03 1.50
N LEU A 159 -8.29 -12.37 2.59
CA LEU A 159 -9.31 -12.87 3.54
C LEU A 159 -10.71 -12.94 2.92
N GLU A 160 -11.03 -12.03 1.98
CA GLU A 160 -12.35 -11.91 1.38
C GLU A 160 -12.46 -12.64 0.02
N HIS A 161 -11.34 -12.72 -0.73
CA HIS A 161 -11.30 -13.16 -2.13
C HIS A 161 -10.11 -14.07 -2.44
N GLY A 162 -9.53 -14.74 -1.43
CA GLY A 162 -8.31 -15.52 -1.58
C GLY A 162 -8.40 -16.67 -2.59
N GLU A 163 -9.58 -17.25 -2.79
CA GLU A 163 -9.84 -18.31 -3.75
C GLU A 163 -9.60 -17.90 -5.22
N GLN A 164 -9.64 -16.59 -5.51
CA GLN A 164 -9.39 -16.03 -6.85
C GLN A 164 -7.90 -15.83 -7.13
N LEU A 165 -7.05 -15.96 -6.10
CA LEU A 165 -5.64 -15.63 -6.17
C LEU A 165 -4.76 -16.86 -6.27
N ARG A 166 -3.77 -16.82 -7.14
CA ARG A 166 -2.70 -17.81 -7.23
C ARG A 166 -1.67 -17.63 -6.13
N GLY A 167 -1.53 -16.42 -5.59
CA GLY A 167 -0.66 -16.11 -4.48
C GLY A 167 -0.58 -14.62 -4.16
N VAL A 168 -0.05 -14.32 -2.99
CA VAL A 168 0.15 -12.95 -2.50
C VAL A 168 1.60 -12.76 -2.07
N VAL A 169 2.22 -11.68 -2.51
CA VAL A 169 3.53 -11.22 -2.05
C VAL A 169 3.32 -10.00 -1.16
N LEU A 170 3.86 -10.06 0.05
CA LEU A 170 3.83 -8.99 1.04
C LEU A 170 5.25 -8.45 1.24
N SER A 171 5.42 -7.14 1.15
CA SER A 171 6.71 -6.45 1.26
C SER A 171 6.63 -5.39 2.35
N GLY A 172 7.37 -5.53 3.44
CA GLY A 172 7.35 -4.59 4.57
C GLY A 172 5.93 -4.31 5.10
N ALA A 173 5.04 -5.31 5.09
CA ALA A 173 3.62 -5.12 5.30
C ALA A 173 3.27 -4.66 6.74
N ALA A 174 2.32 -3.73 6.85
CA ALA A 174 1.87 -3.15 8.13
C ALA A 174 0.88 -4.08 8.86
N LEU A 175 1.35 -5.24 9.33
CA LEU A 175 0.50 -6.31 9.89
C LEU A 175 0.39 -6.28 11.41
N LYS A 176 1.23 -5.49 12.09
CA LYS A 176 1.27 -5.37 13.55
C LYS A 176 1.68 -3.97 13.96
N LEU A 177 1.11 -3.48 15.04
CA LEU A 177 1.50 -2.18 15.58
C LEU A 177 2.91 -2.24 16.20
N GLN A 178 3.60 -1.10 16.17
CA GLN A 178 4.86 -0.95 16.91
C GLN A 178 4.60 -1.09 18.43
N PRO A 179 5.50 -1.74 19.17
CA PRO A 179 5.35 -1.93 20.63
C PRO A 179 5.21 -0.62 21.41
N SER A 180 5.69 0.49 20.85
CA SER A 180 5.59 1.82 21.44
C SER A 180 4.18 2.41 21.42
N VAL A 181 3.24 1.83 20.65
CA VAL A 181 1.86 2.32 20.55
C VAL A 181 1.06 1.92 21.77
N THR A 182 0.76 2.88 22.64
CA THR A 182 0.01 2.66 23.89
C THR A 182 -1.49 2.58 23.69
N GLY A 183 -2.22 1.99 24.64
CA GLY A 183 -3.68 1.96 24.65
C GLY A 183 -4.33 3.35 24.60
N GLY A 184 -3.73 4.33 25.29
CA GLY A 184 -4.17 5.73 25.24
C GLY A 184 -4.07 6.34 23.84
N GLN A 185 -2.97 6.09 23.14
CA GLN A 185 -2.78 6.54 21.74
C GLN A 185 -3.80 5.88 20.80
N LYS A 186 -4.04 4.57 20.94
CA LYS A 186 -5.08 3.87 20.16
C LYS A 186 -6.46 4.51 20.36
N THR A 187 -6.81 4.81 21.59
CA THR A 187 -8.10 5.47 21.94
C THR A 187 -8.17 6.87 21.33
N ALA A 188 -7.11 7.67 21.47
CA ALA A 188 -7.03 9.01 20.90
C ALA A 188 -7.20 9.00 19.36
N VAL A 189 -6.49 8.11 18.66
CA VAL A 189 -6.57 7.95 17.20
C VAL A 189 -8.00 7.58 16.76
N ARG A 190 -8.69 6.70 17.51
CA ARG A 190 -10.09 6.34 17.20
C ARG A 190 -11.04 7.52 17.37
N ILE A 191 -10.91 8.27 18.48
CA ILE A 191 -11.76 9.43 18.75
C ILE A 191 -11.50 10.53 17.71
N PHE A 192 -10.25 10.93 17.53
CA PHE A 192 -9.92 12.00 16.57
C PHE A 192 -10.20 11.59 15.12
N GLY A 193 -9.98 10.33 14.75
CA GLY A 193 -10.36 9.82 13.45
C GLY A 193 -11.86 9.88 13.18
N ALA A 194 -12.70 9.86 14.21
CA ALA A 194 -14.15 9.99 14.09
C ALA A 194 -14.62 11.45 14.01
N ILE A 195 -14.08 12.35 14.87
CA ILE A 195 -14.60 13.71 15.03
C ILE A 195 -13.79 14.78 14.30
N LEU A 196 -12.49 14.56 14.07
CA LEU A 196 -11.56 15.44 13.38
C LEU A 196 -10.73 14.66 12.34
N PRO A 197 -11.36 14.15 11.27
CA PRO A 197 -10.74 13.17 10.35
C PRO A 197 -9.46 13.66 9.69
N GLY A 198 -9.33 14.96 9.42
CA GLY A 198 -8.14 15.57 8.83
C GLY A 198 -7.07 16.00 9.83
N LEU A 199 -7.25 15.76 11.14
CA LEU A 199 -6.24 16.13 12.14
C LEU A 199 -4.94 15.35 11.85
N PRO A 200 -3.76 16.01 11.76
CA PRO A 200 -2.47 15.34 11.68
C PRO A 200 -2.25 14.48 12.94
N ALA A 201 -2.19 13.16 12.79
CA ALA A 201 -2.17 12.25 13.93
C ALA A 201 -0.87 11.48 14.09
N GLN A 202 -0.24 11.12 12.98
CA GLN A 202 0.98 10.32 13.01
C GLN A 202 2.06 10.95 12.13
N PRO A 203 3.17 11.42 12.73
CA PRO A 203 4.33 11.81 11.97
C PRO A 203 4.95 10.56 11.32
N ILE A 204 5.45 10.75 10.12
CA ILE A 204 6.22 9.74 9.38
C ILE A 204 7.56 10.39 9.03
N ASP A 205 8.64 9.71 9.34
CA ASP A 205 9.98 10.14 8.98
C ASP A 205 10.41 9.39 7.71
N ASP A 206 10.52 10.12 6.60
CA ASP A 206 10.88 9.54 5.31
C ASP A 206 12.30 8.94 5.31
N SER A 207 13.19 9.37 6.22
CA SER A 207 14.52 8.79 6.39
C SER A 207 14.51 7.36 6.96
N GLU A 208 13.36 6.92 7.50
CA GLU A 208 13.18 5.55 7.99
C GLU A 208 12.79 4.56 6.88
N PHE A 209 12.46 5.06 5.66
CA PHE A 209 12.00 4.20 4.57
C PHE A 209 13.13 3.54 3.81
N VAL A 210 14.20 4.27 3.52
CA VAL A 210 15.33 3.79 2.72
C VAL A 210 16.66 4.23 3.33
N ARG A 211 17.73 3.43 3.13
CA ARG A 211 19.08 3.72 3.67
C ARG A 211 19.87 4.68 2.79
N GLU A 212 19.73 4.52 1.46
CA GLU A 212 20.57 5.23 0.50
C GLU A 212 20.20 6.71 0.40
N PRO A 213 21.17 7.65 0.56
CA PRO A 213 20.89 9.08 0.49
C PRO A 213 20.29 9.52 -0.85
N ALA A 214 20.64 8.87 -1.95
CA ALA A 214 20.07 9.16 -3.26
C ALA A 214 18.57 8.79 -3.30
N ALA A 215 18.19 7.63 -2.78
CA ALA A 215 16.81 7.20 -2.71
C ALA A 215 15.98 8.05 -1.72
N GLN A 216 16.59 8.48 -0.60
CA GLN A 216 15.97 9.44 0.33
C GLN A 216 15.68 10.77 -0.37
N LYS A 217 16.61 11.26 -1.18
CA LYS A 217 16.43 12.49 -1.95
C LYS A 217 15.33 12.34 -3.00
N GLU A 218 15.31 11.24 -3.75
CA GLU A 218 14.24 10.95 -4.72
C GLU A 218 12.88 10.93 -4.04
N LEU A 219 12.74 10.27 -2.88
CA LEU A 219 11.53 10.24 -2.10
C LEU A 219 11.09 11.64 -1.66
N ALA A 220 12.01 12.45 -1.13
CA ALA A 220 11.74 13.78 -0.61
C ALA A 220 11.39 14.80 -1.71
N GLU A 221 11.89 14.63 -2.92
CA GLU A 221 11.67 15.53 -4.07
C GLU A 221 10.52 15.08 -4.97
N ASP A 222 9.88 13.92 -4.69
CA ASP A 222 8.80 13.41 -5.53
C ASP A 222 7.52 14.24 -5.37
N PRO A 223 7.06 14.94 -6.43
CA PRO A 223 5.90 15.83 -6.35
C PRO A 223 4.56 15.09 -6.19
N LEU A 224 4.54 13.77 -6.34
CA LEU A 224 3.35 12.94 -6.19
C LEU A 224 3.17 12.45 -4.75
N ILE A 225 4.18 12.59 -3.92
CA ILE A 225 4.16 12.22 -2.51
C ILE A 225 3.74 13.42 -1.67
N ASP A 226 2.81 13.18 -0.76
CA ASP A 226 2.41 14.16 0.25
C ASP A 226 3.15 13.86 1.56
N HIS A 227 4.05 14.76 1.96
CA HIS A 227 4.88 14.62 3.16
C HIS A 227 4.21 15.12 4.45
N ALA A 228 2.93 15.51 4.40
CA ALA A 228 2.18 15.86 5.59
C ALA A 228 2.00 14.67 6.53
N ASN A 229 1.78 14.94 7.82
CA ASN A 229 1.48 13.87 8.78
C ASN A 229 0.22 13.10 8.38
N LEU A 230 0.22 11.80 8.67
CA LEU A 230 -0.92 10.94 8.36
C LEU A 230 -2.20 11.44 9.05
N PRO A 231 -3.32 11.62 8.32
CA PRO A 231 -4.59 12.05 8.92
C PRO A 231 -5.10 11.05 9.97
N ALA A 232 -5.72 11.56 11.03
CA ALA A 232 -6.28 10.75 12.11
C ALA A 232 -7.28 9.69 11.61
N ARG A 233 -8.03 10.01 10.56
CA ARG A 233 -8.96 9.06 9.94
C ARG A 233 -8.24 7.86 9.35
N THR A 234 -7.18 8.10 8.60
CA THR A 234 -6.35 7.04 8.00
C THR A 234 -5.64 6.22 9.06
N ALA A 235 -5.02 6.87 10.06
CA ALA A 235 -4.41 6.17 11.18
C ALA A 235 -5.43 5.27 11.92
N SER A 236 -6.68 5.75 12.11
CA SER A 236 -7.76 4.97 12.71
C SER A 236 -8.21 3.80 11.84
N ALA A 237 -8.27 3.98 10.52
CA ALA A 237 -8.62 2.91 9.58
C ALA A 237 -7.56 1.81 9.57
N VAL A 238 -6.28 2.17 9.51
CA VAL A 238 -5.15 1.23 9.58
C VAL A 238 -5.11 0.50 10.92
N LEU A 239 -5.26 1.21 12.04
CA LEU A 239 -5.33 0.61 13.37
C LEU A 239 -6.41 -0.48 13.45
N LYS A 240 -7.63 -0.17 13.03
CA LYS A 240 -8.75 -1.12 13.04
C LYS A 240 -8.49 -2.33 12.14
N ALA A 241 -7.86 -2.12 10.99
CA ALA A 241 -7.52 -3.19 10.08
C ALA A 241 -6.46 -4.13 10.66
N ILE A 242 -5.41 -3.59 11.29
CA ILE A 242 -4.39 -4.41 11.97
C ILE A 242 -5.05 -5.24 13.09
N GLU A 243 -5.87 -4.62 13.95
CA GLU A 243 -6.55 -5.32 15.05
C GLU A 243 -7.52 -6.41 14.53
N ASN A 244 -8.21 -6.16 13.41
CA ASN A 244 -9.04 -7.17 12.77
C ASN A 244 -8.21 -8.34 12.24
N LEU A 245 -7.08 -8.05 11.55
CA LEU A 245 -6.20 -9.08 11.03
C LEU A 245 -5.57 -9.94 12.14
N GLU A 246 -5.17 -9.34 13.26
CA GLU A 246 -4.59 -10.06 14.41
C GLU A 246 -5.47 -11.20 14.90
N THR A 247 -6.79 -11.10 14.74
CA THR A 247 -7.75 -12.14 15.13
C THR A 247 -8.10 -13.11 14.00
N ARG A 248 -7.59 -12.90 12.78
CA ARG A 248 -8.00 -13.65 11.58
C ARG A 248 -6.84 -14.18 10.73
N MET A 249 -5.61 -14.13 11.22
CA MET A 249 -4.43 -14.56 10.44
C MET A 249 -4.54 -16.01 9.95
N GLU A 250 -5.17 -16.90 10.73
CA GLU A 250 -5.38 -18.31 10.39
C GLU A 250 -6.35 -18.52 9.20
N GLU A 251 -7.15 -17.51 8.89
CA GLU A 251 -8.08 -17.54 7.74
C GLU A 251 -7.34 -17.26 6.40
N VAL A 252 -6.12 -16.72 6.43
CA VAL A 252 -5.32 -16.47 5.23
C VAL A 252 -4.78 -17.79 4.71
N LYS A 253 -5.39 -18.34 3.65
CA LYS A 253 -5.09 -19.68 3.09
C LYS A 253 -4.39 -19.65 1.74
N VAL A 254 -4.33 -18.47 1.10
CA VAL A 254 -3.66 -18.27 -0.20
C VAL A 254 -2.14 -18.51 -0.06
N PRO A 255 -1.44 -19.00 -1.09
CA PRO A 255 0.02 -19.05 -1.10
C PRO A 255 0.66 -17.70 -0.79
N LEU A 256 1.64 -17.65 0.11
CA LEU A 256 2.24 -16.43 0.62
C LEU A 256 3.76 -16.39 0.40
N LEU A 257 4.25 -15.28 -0.14
CA LEU A 257 5.63 -14.84 -0.01
C LEU A 257 5.67 -13.58 0.86
N ILE A 258 6.33 -13.65 2.00
CA ILE A 258 6.40 -12.54 2.96
C ILE A 258 7.85 -12.07 3.00
N LEU A 259 8.08 -10.80 2.60
CA LEU A 259 9.39 -10.15 2.52
C LEU A 259 9.43 -9.01 3.53
N HIS A 260 10.50 -8.91 4.33
CA HIS A 260 10.63 -7.82 5.30
C HIS A 260 12.10 -7.47 5.55
N GLY A 261 12.40 -6.17 5.64
CA GLY A 261 13.71 -5.70 6.08
C GLY A 261 13.86 -5.87 7.59
N GLN A 262 14.96 -6.47 8.05
CA GLN A 262 15.17 -6.65 9.50
C GLN A 262 15.43 -5.33 10.24
N SER A 263 15.86 -4.30 9.53
CA SER A 263 16.09 -2.95 10.07
C SER A 263 14.95 -1.98 9.73
N ASP A 264 13.77 -2.50 9.34
CA ASP A 264 12.56 -1.70 9.09
C ASP A 264 12.14 -0.96 10.37
N LYS A 265 12.04 0.36 10.27
CA LYS A 265 11.64 1.25 11.37
C LYS A 265 10.19 1.73 11.22
N ALA A 266 9.64 1.66 10.02
CA ALA A 266 8.30 2.12 9.70
C ALA A 266 7.24 1.08 10.08
N THR A 267 7.48 -0.21 9.77
CA THR A 267 6.58 -1.31 10.12
C THR A 267 7.25 -2.34 11.02
N ASN A 268 6.43 -3.09 11.77
CA ASN A 268 6.92 -4.05 12.75
C ASN A 268 7.16 -5.43 12.09
N VAL A 269 8.41 -5.84 11.98
CA VAL A 269 8.81 -7.14 11.41
C VAL A 269 8.16 -8.34 12.10
N GLU A 270 7.82 -8.21 13.40
CA GLU A 270 7.13 -9.26 14.14
C GLU A 270 5.74 -9.58 13.57
N GLY A 271 5.09 -8.61 12.90
CA GLY A 271 3.83 -8.87 12.18
C GLY A 271 4.02 -9.85 11.01
N SER A 272 5.10 -9.72 10.26
CA SER A 272 5.45 -10.65 9.18
C SER A 272 5.80 -12.03 9.70
N LYS A 273 6.56 -12.12 10.79
CA LYS A 273 6.88 -13.40 11.45
C LYS A 273 5.62 -14.08 12.00
N GLU A 274 4.73 -13.32 12.62
CA GLU A 274 3.48 -13.82 13.17
C GLU A 274 2.55 -14.34 12.07
N LEU A 275 2.37 -13.58 10.98
CA LEU A 275 1.57 -14.04 9.85
C LEU A 275 2.18 -15.32 9.23
N ALA A 276 3.49 -15.39 9.04
CA ALA A 276 4.16 -16.58 8.54
C ALA A 276 3.93 -17.81 9.43
N ALA A 277 3.91 -17.61 10.74
CA ALA A 277 3.64 -18.69 11.69
C ALA A 277 2.17 -19.12 11.70
N ARG A 278 1.24 -18.17 11.71
CA ARG A 278 -0.18 -18.39 11.98
C ARG A 278 -1.04 -18.60 10.74
N ALA A 279 -0.68 -18.04 9.58
CA ALA A 279 -1.51 -18.14 8.38
C ALA A 279 -1.84 -19.62 8.07
N GLY A 280 -3.11 -19.88 7.72
CA GLY A 280 -3.63 -21.20 7.38
C GLY A 280 -3.17 -21.72 6.02
N SER A 281 -2.37 -20.95 5.28
CA SER A 281 -1.76 -21.36 4.02
C SER A 281 -0.79 -22.52 4.24
N SER A 282 -0.85 -23.54 3.39
CA SER A 282 0.12 -24.64 3.33
C SER A 282 1.40 -24.27 2.54
N ASP A 283 1.38 -23.19 1.78
CA ASP A 283 2.48 -22.71 0.95
C ASP A 283 2.89 -21.29 1.43
N LYS A 284 3.79 -21.24 2.40
CA LYS A 284 4.27 -19.98 3.02
C LYS A 284 5.78 -19.90 2.97
N THR A 285 6.29 -18.76 2.51
CA THR A 285 7.73 -18.44 2.52
C THR A 285 7.93 -17.11 3.21
N LEU A 286 8.74 -17.06 4.26
CA LEU A 286 9.20 -15.84 4.90
C LEU A 286 10.66 -15.59 4.53
N ARG A 287 10.98 -14.40 4.03
CA ARG A 287 12.35 -13.93 3.79
C ARG A 287 12.59 -12.62 4.52
N LEU A 288 13.60 -12.63 5.36
CA LEU A 288 14.04 -11.46 6.12
C LEU A 288 15.39 -11.01 5.56
N TYR A 289 15.51 -9.73 5.22
CA TYR A 289 16.72 -9.15 4.64
C TYR A 289 17.48 -8.36 5.71
N GLU A 290 18.68 -8.82 6.05
CA GLU A 290 19.51 -8.19 7.06
C GLU A 290 19.93 -6.78 6.64
N GLY A 291 19.84 -5.82 7.56
CA GLY A 291 20.21 -4.41 7.33
C GLY A 291 19.24 -3.63 6.44
N VAL A 292 18.31 -4.27 5.72
CA VAL A 292 17.36 -3.63 4.82
C VAL A 292 16.28 -2.87 5.61
N TYR A 293 15.92 -1.67 5.14
CA TYR A 293 14.88 -0.83 5.71
C TYR A 293 13.50 -1.16 5.11
N HIS A 294 12.59 -0.20 5.15
CA HIS A 294 11.17 -0.40 4.86
C HIS A 294 10.85 -0.59 3.38
N ASP A 295 11.36 0.29 2.53
CA ASP A 295 11.02 0.32 1.09
C ASP A 295 11.95 -0.59 0.29
N LEU A 296 11.68 -1.90 0.31
CA LEU A 296 12.50 -2.94 -0.27
C LEU A 296 12.80 -2.73 -1.77
N MET A 297 11.93 -2.02 -2.49
CA MET A 297 12.10 -1.76 -3.91
C MET A 297 13.06 -0.60 -4.22
N HIS A 298 13.50 0.15 -3.21
CA HIS A 298 14.42 1.29 -3.33
C HIS A 298 15.68 1.11 -2.47
N GLU A 299 15.90 -0.09 -1.94
CA GLU A 299 17.10 -0.48 -1.21
C GLU A 299 18.20 -1.02 -2.16
N PRO A 300 19.49 -1.04 -1.75
CA PRO A 300 20.59 -1.60 -2.54
C PRO A 300 20.35 -3.06 -2.96
N GLU A 301 19.66 -3.84 -2.15
CA GLU A 301 19.34 -5.24 -2.39
C GLU A 301 18.15 -5.45 -3.35
N ARG A 302 17.58 -4.37 -3.89
CA ARG A 302 16.39 -4.38 -4.75
C ARG A 302 16.40 -5.46 -5.83
N ASP A 303 17.51 -5.63 -6.54
CA ASP A 303 17.57 -6.57 -7.67
C ASP A 303 17.47 -8.02 -7.21
N ALA A 304 18.06 -8.36 -6.06
CA ALA A 304 17.90 -9.66 -5.42
C ALA A 304 16.46 -9.89 -4.95
N ILE A 305 15.85 -8.88 -4.35
CA ILE A 305 14.46 -8.94 -3.87
C ILE A 305 13.49 -9.09 -5.05
N ILE A 306 13.68 -8.35 -6.14
CA ILE A 306 12.90 -8.50 -7.38
C ILE A 306 13.08 -9.91 -7.96
N SER A 307 14.29 -10.47 -7.92
CA SER A 307 14.55 -11.85 -8.34
C SER A 307 13.78 -12.87 -7.50
N ASP A 308 13.72 -12.67 -6.19
CA ASP A 308 12.93 -13.51 -5.28
C ASP A 308 11.44 -13.47 -5.62
N VAL A 309 10.88 -12.27 -5.81
CA VAL A 309 9.48 -12.07 -6.19
C VAL A 309 9.16 -12.74 -7.52
N THR A 310 9.96 -12.43 -8.56
CA THR A 310 9.72 -12.95 -9.90
C THR A 310 9.86 -14.47 -9.97
N SER A 311 10.85 -15.05 -9.29
CA SER A 311 11.06 -16.50 -9.22
C SER A 311 9.91 -17.20 -8.51
N TRP A 312 9.46 -16.64 -7.38
CA TRP A 312 8.35 -17.21 -6.62
C TRP A 312 7.03 -17.20 -7.42
N MET A 313 6.72 -16.10 -8.10
CA MET A 313 5.51 -16.01 -8.92
C MET A 313 5.60 -16.93 -10.15
N THR A 314 6.73 -16.96 -10.85
CA THR A 314 6.88 -17.78 -12.07
C THR A 314 6.80 -19.28 -11.78
N ALA A 315 7.30 -19.75 -10.64
CA ALA A 315 7.16 -21.13 -10.19
C ALA A 315 5.70 -21.55 -9.99
N ARG A 316 4.77 -20.59 -9.87
CA ARG A 316 3.32 -20.84 -9.65
C ARG A 316 2.45 -20.55 -10.87
N LEU A 317 3.04 -20.22 -12.03
CA LEU A 317 2.26 -19.97 -13.27
C LEU A 317 1.65 -21.24 -13.88
N GLY A 318 2.10 -22.43 -13.46
CA GLY A 318 1.72 -23.69 -14.11
C GLY A 318 2.58 -23.98 -15.36
N GLU A 319 2.56 -25.21 -15.81
CA GLU A 319 3.17 -25.61 -17.08
C GLU A 319 2.39 -25.00 -18.25
N LYS A 320 3.11 -24.70 -19.36
CA LYS A 320 2.50 -24.19 -20.61
C LYS A 320 1.67 -25.26 -21.27
#